data_ede42c823c7cafe8c2f19d9ad4088341
#
_entry.id   ede42c823c7cafe8c2f19d9ad4088341
#
_cell.length_a   1.000
_cell.length_b   1.000
_cell.length_c   1.000
_cell.angle_alpha   90.00
_cell.angle_beta   90.00
_cell.angle_gamma   90.00
#
_symmetry.space_group_name_H-M   'P 1'
#
loop_
_entity.id
_entity.type
_entity.pdbx_description
1 polymer ?
#
loop_
_entity_poly.entity_id
_entity_poly.type
_entity_poly.pdbx_seq_one_letter_code
_entity_poly.pdbx_strand_id
1 'polypeptide(L)'
;MAEYRDKYLTFTTATEAERQEFMQALDKLIRISLHVTGKKRFLSKNPPHTGRIKTLLELYPDAKFIYLVRNPYAVFESTRSFFRNTLASIRLQSISDEELEHEILLNYRALYEHYEADKPLVPEGHLIEVRFEEFESHPLETAKAIYQKLSLGDFEQVRPAMEHYLEGQRGFRKKTYHFDPKTRQAVEQYWGDALRQWDYRP
;
A
#
# COMPACT_ATOMS: atom_id res chain seq x y z
N MET A 1 -4.74 17.30 -11.94
CA MET A 1 -4.55 16.14 -11.01
C MET A 1 -3.25 16.20 -10.21
N ALA A 2 -2.14 16.77 -10.74
CA ALA A 2 -0.89 16.97 -9.99
C ALA A 2 -1.09 17.65 -8.62
N GLU A 3 -1.83 18.76 -8.58
CA GLU A 3 -2.14 19.48 -7.34
C GLU A 3 -2.77 18.59 -6.26
N TYR A 4 -3.69 17.69 -6.63
CA TYR A 4 -4.32 16.77 -5.68
C TYR A 4 -3.35 15.69 -5.19
N ARG A 5 -2.45 15.19 -6.03
CA ARG A 5 -1.41 14.25 -5.64
C ARG A 5 -0.48 14.88 -4.62
N ASP A 6 0.05 16.04 -4.92
CA ASP A 6 1.05 16.71 -4.11
C ASP A 6 0.45 17.21 -2.78
N LYS A 7 -0.82 17.62 -2.79
CA LYS A 7 -1.51 18.10 -1.59
C LYS A 7 -2.08 16.99 -0.71
N TYR A 8 -2.73 15.97 -1.31
CA TYR A 8 -3.50 15.00 -0.54
C TYR A 8 -2.90 13.59 -0.52
N LEU A 9 -2.03 13.24 -1.46
CA LEU A 9 -1.41 11.92 -1.47
C LEU A 9 -0.08 11.92 -0.71
N THR A 10 0.75 12.93 -0.93
CA THR A 10 2.11 13.02 -0.36
C THR A 10 2.30 14.17 0.63
N PHE A 11 1.35 15.09 0.73
CA PHE A 11 1.41 16.32 1.53
C PHE A 11 2.56 17.28 1.17
N THR A 12 3.16 17.14 -0.01
CA THR A 12 4.29 17.96 -0.44
C THR A 12 3.94 19.46 -0.51
N THR A 13 2.70 19.78 -0.91
CA THR A 13 2.20 21.15 -1.02
C THR A 13 1.12 21.49 0.00
N ALA A 14 0.79 20.57 0.89
CA ALA A 14 -0.16 20.82 1.96
C ALA A 14 0.42 21.79 2.99
N THR A 15 -0.39 22.74 3.46
CA THR A 15 -0.04 23.58 4.60
C THR A 15 0.01 22.75 5.88
N GLU A 16 0.71 23.27 6.89
CA GLU A 16 0.74 22.60 8.20
C GLU A 16 -0.66 22.45 8.81
N ALA A 17 -1.54 23.43 8.63
CA ALA A 17 -2.92 23.37 9.11
C ALA A 17 -3.70 22.22 8.44
N GLU A 18 -3.59 22.05 7.14
CA GLU A 18 -4.25 20.96 6.40
C GLU A 18 -3.69 19.58 6.79
N ARG A 19 -2.39 19.49 7.02
CA ARG A 19 -1.76 18.26 7.51
C ARG A 19 -2.24 17.92 8.92
N GLN A 20 -2.35 18.89 9.81
CA GLN A 20 -2.89 18.71 11.17
C GLN A 20 -4.37 18.30 11.15
N GLU A 21 -5.18 18.90 10.30
CA GLU A 21 -6.58 18.50 10.13
C GLU A 21 -6.70 17.05 9.69
N PHE A 22 -5.88 16.61 8.73
CA PHE A 22 -5.82 15.19 8.34
C PHE A 22 -5.44 14.29 9.51
N MET A 23 -4.42 14.64 10.27
CA MET A 23 -3.95 13.84 11.42
C MET A 23 -5.04 13.71 12.49
N GLN A 24 -5.75 14.81 12.82
CA GLN A 24 -6.87 14.81 13.76
C GLN A 24 -8.03 13.94 13.26
N ALA A 25 -8.38 14.03 11.98
CA ALA A 25 -9.44 13.22 11.39
C ALA A 25 -9.08 11.73 11.40
N LEU A 26 -7.84 11.38 11.08
CA LEU A 26 -7.34 10.01 11.11
C LEU A 26 -7.32 9.44 12.54
N ASP A 27 -6.81 10.20 13.51
CA ASP A 27 -6.81 9.78 14.92
C ASP A 27 -8.23 9.53 15.43
N LYS A 28 -9.14 10.45 15.14
CA LYS A 28 -10.56 10.30 15.50
C LYS A 28 -11.17 9.03 14.89
N LEU A 29 -10.92 8.76 13.60
CA LEU A 29 -11.40 7.56 12.93
C LEU A 29 -10.88 6.28 13.61
N ILE A 30 -9.58 6.24 13.91
CA ILE A 30 -8.93 5.10 14.56
C ILE A 30 -9.53 4.87 15.95
N ARG A 31 -9.67 5.92 16.76
CA ARG A 31 -10.26 5.83 18.11
C ARG A 31 -11.71 5.34 18.08
N ILE A 32 -12.53 5.86 17.17
CA ILE A 32 -13.90 5.40 16.98
C ILE A 32 -13.92 3.91 16.60
N SER A 33 -13.07 3.50 15.64
CA SER A 33 -13.00 2.11 15.20
C SER A 33 -12.59 1.17 16.34
N LEU A 34 -11.60 1.55 17.14
CA LEU A 34 -11.16 0.77 18.29
C LEU A 34 -12.26 0.69 19.38
N HIS A 35 -12.95 1.80 19.64
CA HIS A 35 -14.04 1.85 20.61
C HIS A 35 -15.21 0.94 20.19
N VAL A 36 -15.67 1.06 18.95
CA VAL A 36 -16.80 0.28 18.42
C VAL A 36 -16.49 -1.22 18.35
N THR A 37 -15.27 -1.57 17.99
CA THR A 37 -14.85 -2.98 17.85
C THR A 37 -14.39 -3.61 19.16
N GLY A 38 -14.13 -2.82 20.19
CA GLY A 38 -13.53 -3.29 21.45
C GLY A 38 -12.10 -3.83 21.29
N LYS A 39 -11.44 -3.57 20.15
CA LYS A 39 -10.09 -4.05 19.88
C LYS A 39 -9.02 -3.10 20.40
N LYS A 40 -7.84 -3.64 20.70
CA LYS A 40 -6.70 -2.88 21.23
C LYS A 40 -5.71 -2.44 20.16
N ARG A 41 -5.84 -2.96 18.94
CA ARG A 41 -4.93 -2.67 17.82
C ARG A 41 -5.72 -2.38 16.56
N PHE A 42 -5.34 -1.33 15.86
CA PHE A 42 -5.88 -0.96 14.56
C PHE A 42 -4.91 -1.42 13.46
N LEU A 43 -5.43 -2.09 12.44
CA LEU A 43 -4.68 -2.43 11.24
C LEU A 43 -5.26 -1.64 10.08
N SER A 44 -4.45 -0.76 9.49
CA SER A 44 -4.82 0.00 8.30
C SER A 44 -4.27 -0.66 7.03
N LYS A 45 -5.15 -0.94 6.06
CA LYS A 45 -4.75 -1.27 4.70
C LYS A 45 -5.15 -0.11 3.81
N ASN A 46 -4.19 0.81 3.58
CA ASN A 46 -4.42 2.04 2.83
C ASN A 46 -3.19 2.37 1.96
N PRO A 47 -3.21 2.13 0.63
CA PRO A 47 -2.07 2.39 -0.24
C PRO A 47 -1.51 3.82 -0.16
N PRO A 48 -2.32 4.90 -0.02
CA PRO A 48 -1.81 6.25 0.22
C PRO A 48 -0.90 6.41 1.44
N HIS A 49 -1.00 5.55 2.46
CA HIS A 49 -0.12 5.60 3.62
C HIS A 49 1.36 5.33 3.29
N THR A 50 1.62 4.69 2.15
CA THR A 50 2.98 4.52 1.61
C THR A 50 3.74 5.85 1.47
N GLY A 51 3.06 6.90 1.03
CA GLY A 51 3.65 8.25 0.89
C GLY A 51 3.49 9.15 2.12
N ARG A 52 3.19 8.58 3.30
CA ARG A 52 2.86 9.36 4.51
C ARG A 52 3.50 8.80 5.78
N ILE A 53 4.57 8.04 5.64
CA ILE A 53 5.23 7.37 6.78
C ILE A 53 5.65 8.39 7.83
N LYS A 54 6.29 9.49 7.42
CA LYS A 54 6.68 10.58 8.32
C LYS A 54 5.48 11.11 9.13
N THR A 55 4.38 11.45 8.46
CA THR A 55 3.16 11.95 9.11
C THR A 55 2.55 10.92 10.07
N LEU A 56 2.58 9.64 9.70
CA LEU A 56 2.09 8.57 10.56
C LEU A 56 2.98 8.36 11.80
N LEU A 57 4.29 8.50 11.68
CA LEU A 57 5.22 8.43 12.81
C LEU A 57 5.08 9.64 13.76
N GLU A 58 4.78 10.82 13.22
CA GLU A 58 4.48 11.99 14.05
C GLU A 58 3.20 11.77 14.88
N LEU A 59 2.18 11.13 14.30
CA LEU A 59 0.93 10.83 14.99
C LEU A 59 1.04 9.61 15.92
N TYR A 60 1.75 8.58 15.48
CA TYR A 60 1.93 7.30 16.18
C TYR A 60 3.39 6.86 16.11
N PRO A 61 4.27 7.33 17.04
CA PRO A 61 5.70 6.99 17.03
C PRO A 61 5.98 5.47 17.09
N ASP A 62 5.08 4.71 17.69
CA ASP A 62 5.18 3.25 17.80
C ASP A 62 4.52 2.48 16.64
N ALA A 63 4.10 3.17 15.58
CA ALA A 63 3.49 2.52 14.42
C ALA A 63 4.41 1.47 13.81
N LYS A 64 3.81 0.34 13.41
CA LYS A 64 4.50 -0.73 12.69
C LYS A 64 4.07 -0.71 11.23
N PHE A 65 5.02 -0.93 10.34
CA PHE A 65 4.77 -0.87 8.89
C PHE A 65 5.08 -2.21 8.23
N ILE A 66 4.15 -2.65 7.40
CA ILE A 66 4.34 -3.78 6.49
C ILE A 66 4.26 -3.22 5.08
N TYR A 67 5.39 -3.12 4.41
CA TYR A 67 5.44 -2.69 3.01
C TYR A 67 5.34 -3.91 2.11
N LEU A 68 4.19 -4.08 1.48
CA LEU A 68 3.93 -5.22 0.60
C LEU A 68 4.31 -4.86 -0.83
N VAL A 69 5.43 -5.38 -1.28
CA VAL A 69 5.94 -5.20 -2.65
C VAL A 69 5.32 -6.25 -3.56
N ARG A 70 4.91 -5.86 -4.74
CA ARG A 70 4.37 -6.76 -5.77
C ARG A 70 4.94 -6.37 -7.12
N ASN A 71 4.97 -7.34 -8.06
CA ASN A 71 5.37 -7.09 -9.43
C ASN A 71 4.72 -5.81 -9.99
N PRO A 72 5.51 -4.76 -10.32
CA PRO A 72 4.98 -3.46 -10.73
C PRO A 72 4.08 -3.52 -11.96
N TYR A 73 4.35 -4.40 -12.91
CA TYR A 73 3.48 -4.58 -14.08
C TYR A 73 2.08 -5.08 -13.68
N ALA A 74 2.03 -6.03 -12.73
CA ALA A 74 0.76 -6.52 -12.18
C ALA A 74 0.04 -5.46 -11.35
N VAL A 75 0.78 -4.61 -10.64
CA VAL A 75 0.23 -3.46 -9.89
C VAL A 75 -0.41 -2.47 -10.86
N PHE A 76 0.28 -2.11 -11.95
CA PHE A 76 -0.25 -1.19 -12.96
C PHE A 76 -1.56 -1.70 -13.55
N GLU A 77 -1.59 -2.95 -14.05
CA GLU A 77 -2.78 -3.55 -14.65
C GLU A 77 -3.95 -3.68 -13.67
N SER A 78 -3.64 -4.08 -12.44
CA SER A 78 -4.65 -4.19 -11.39
C SER A 78 -5.26 -2.82 -11.06
N THR A 79 -4.44 -1.80 -10.95
CA THR A 79 -4.85 -0.43 -10.65
C THR A 79 -5.67 0.15 -11.80
N ARG A 80 -5.21 -0.02 -13.04
CA ARG A 80 -5.94 0.38 -14.24
C ARG A 80 -7.33 -0.26 -14.30
N SER A 81 -7.40 -1.58 -14.08
CA SER A 81 -8.66 -2.31 -14.03
C SER A 81 -9.59 -1.85 -12.93
N PHE A 82 -9.04 -1.57 -11.74
CA PHE A 82 -9.81 -1.06 -10.61
C PHE A 82 -10.43 0.31 -10.91
N PHE A 83 -9.65 1.26 -11.43
CA PHE A 83 -10.17 2.59 -11.76
C PHE A 83 -11.20 2.56 -12.88
N ARG A 84 -10.99 1.72 -13.91
CA ARG A 84 -11.95 1.59 -15.02
C ARG A 84 -13.26 0.94 -14.60
N ASN A 85 -13.22 -0.10 -13.78
CA ASN A 85 -14.40 -0.93 -13.52
C ASN A 85 -15.10 -0.57 -12.21
N THR A 86 -14.33 -0.29 -11.14
CA THR A 86 -14.89 -0.09 -9.79
C THR A 86 -15.22 1.38 -9.55
N LEU A 87 -14.35 2.29 -9.97
CA LEU A 87 -14.54 3.72 -9.72
C LEU A 87 -15.30 4.44 -10.84
N ALA A 88 -15.60 3.77 -11.94
CA ALA A 88 -16.33 4.39 -13.05
C ALA A 88 -17.68 5.00 -12.62
N SER A 89 -18.41 4.34 -11.73
CA SER A 89 -19.73 4.77 -11.25
C SER A 89 -19.71 5.95 -10.29
N ILE A 90 -18.55 6.26 -9.68
CA ILE A 90 -18.42 7.35 -8.71
C ILE A 90 -17.58 8.51 -9.21
N ARG A 91 -17.09 8.45 -10.44
CA ARG A 91 -16.35 9.56 -11.06
C ARG A 91 -17.28 10.74 -11.32
N LEU A 92 -16.85 11.92 -10.87
CA LEU A 92 -17.56 13.17 -11.12
C LEU A 92 -17.17 13.85 -12.44
N GLN A 93 -16.06 13.41 -13.05
CA GLN A 93 -15.52 13.96 -14.29
C GLN A 93 -15.10 12.82 -15.23
N SER A 94 -15.20 13.05 -16.52
CA SER A 94 -14.61 12.15 -17.52
C SER A 94 -13.09 12.30 -17.54
N ILE A 95 -12.42 11.19 -17.73
CA ILE A 95 -10.96 11.12 -17.91
C ILE A 95 -10.70 10.13 -19.06
N SER A 96 -9.82 10.48 -19.98
CA SER A 96 -9.39 9.55 -21.02
C SER A 96 -8.58 8.39 -20.45
N ASP A 97 -8.46 7.30 -21.18
CA ASP A 97 -7.66 6.15 -20.76
C ASP A 97 -6.18 6.51 -20.66
N GLU A 98 -5.68 7.35 -21.58
CA GLU A 98 -4.29 7.83 -21.56
C GLU A 98 -4.01 8.68 -20.32
N GLU A 99 -4.89 9.60 -19.98
CA GLU A 99 -4.76 10.43 -18.78
C GLU A 99 -4.81 9.58 -17.51
N LEU A 100 -5.72 8.59 -17.45
CA LEU A 100 -5.81 7.68 -16.32
C LEU A 100 -4.53 6.87 -16.16
N GLU A 101 -4.00 6.28 -17.23
CA GLU A 101 -2.77 5.50 -17.20
C GLU A 101 -1.57 6.36 -16.77
N HIS A 102 -1.48 7.57 -17.29
CA HIS A 102 -0.44 8.52 -16.91
C HIS A 102 -0.50 8.89 -15.43
N GLU A 103 -1.69 9.17 -14.88
CA GLU A 103 -1.86 9.46 -13.46
C GLU A 103 -1.55 8.26 -12.55
N ILE A 104 -1.87 7.03 -12.98
CA ILE A 104 -1.47 5.82 -12.26
C ILE A 104 0.05 5.74 -12.16
N LEU A 105 0.76 5.98 -13.27
CA LEU A 105 2.21 5.96 -13.31
C LEU A 105 2.83 7.01 -12.37
N LEU A 106 2.33 8.24 -12.42
CA LEU A 106 2.82 9.33 -11.59
C LEU A 106 2.52 9.12 -10.09
N ASN A 107 1.33 8.63 -9.75
CA ASN A 107 0.93 8.39 -8.37
C ASN A 107 1.78 7.28 -7.71
N TYR A 108 2.00 6.17 -8.40
CA TYR A 108 2.87 5.11 -7.87
C TYR A 108 4.30 5.61 -7.68
N ARG A 109 4.86 6.32 -8.67
CA ARG A 109 6.21 6.89 -8.56
C ARG A 109 6.33 7.82 -7.37
N ALA A 110 5.39 8.74 -7.19
CA ALA A 110 5.38 9.65 -6.05
C ALA A 110 5.31 8.91 -4.71
N LEU A 111 4.45 7.89 -4.60
CA LEU A 111 4.35 7.07 -3.39
C LEU A 111 5.67 6.31 -3.10
N TYR A 112 6.29 5.75 -4.13
CA TYR A 112 7.55 5.03 -4.01
C TYR A 112 8.70 5.96 -3.59
N GLU A 113 8.85 7.12 -4.24
CA GLU A 113 9.86 8.12 -3.91
C GLU A 113 9.72 8.61 -2.45
N HIS A 114 8.50 8.89 -2.00
CA HIS A 114 8.22 9.25 -0.60
C HIS A 114 8.51 8.11 0.38
N TYR A 115 8.17 6.88 0.01
CA TYR A 115 8.49 5.70 0.81
C TYR A 115 10.01 5.58 1.03
N GLU A 116 10.80 5.65 -0.03
CA GLU A 116 12.26 5.55 0.07
C GLU A 116 12.86 6.71 0.87
N ALA A 117 12.32 7.92 0.74
CA ALA A 117 12.77 9.08 1.50
C ALA A 117 12.43 8.97 3.01
N ASP A 118 11.26 8.45 3.34
CA ASP A 118 10.78 8.35 4.73
C ASP A 118 11.22 7.05 5.44
N LYS A 119 11.58 6.00 4.69
CA LYS A 119 12.01 4.70 5.22
C LYS A 119 13.11 4.80 6.30
N PRO A 120 14.13 5.65 6.16
CA PRO A 120 15.16 5.81 7.20
C PRO A 120 14.64 6.41 8.52
N LEU A 121 13.45 7.03 8.52
CA LEU A 121 12.84 7.60 9.73
C LEU A 121 12.16 6.54 10.60
N VAL A 122 11.90 5.35 10.03
CA VAL A 122 11.20 4.28 10.76
C VAL A 122 12.16 3.64 11.77
N PRO A 123 11.77 3.55 13.04
CA PRO A 123 12.61 2.91 14.06
C PRO A 123 12.95 1.46 13.71
N GLU A 124 14.10 1.00 14.17
CA GLU A 124 14.51 -0.40 13.99
C GLU A 124 13.45 -1.36 14.56
N GLY A 125 13.14 -2.43 13.81
CA GLY A 125 12.11 -3.38 14.17
C GLY A 125 10.67 -2.92 13.93
N HIS A 126 10.46 -1.72 13.34
CA HIS A 126 9.12 -1.20 13.05
C HIS A 126 8.72 -1.30 11.56
N LEU A 127 9.61 -1.74 10.69
CA LEU A 127 9.33 -1.97 9.27
C LEU A 127 9.73 -3.38 8.86
N ILE A 128 8.87 -4.00 8.06
CA ILE A 128 9.20 -5.18 7.28
C ILE A 128 8.74 -4.97 5.84
N GLU A 129 9.62 -5.30 4.90
CA GLU A 129 9.31 -5.34 3.47
C GLU A 129 9.06 -6.80 3.07
N VAL A 130 7.93 -7.05 2.42
CA VAL A 130 7.47 -8.41 2.08
C VAL A 130 7.13 -8.46 0.61
N ARG A 131 7.65 -9.44 -0.13
CA ARG A 131 7.23 -9.71 -1.50
C ARG A 131 5.87 -10.41 -1.49
N PHE A 132 4.93 -9.87 -2.25
CA PHE A 132 3.59 -10.45 -2.36
C PHE A 132 3.64 -11.90 -2.84
N GLU A 133 4.53 -12.20 -3.77
CA GLU A 133 4.70 -13.52 -4.37
C GLU A 133 5.19 -14.56 -3.33
N GLU A 134 6.05 -14.16 -2.39
CA GLU A 134 6.46 -15.00 -1.26
C GLU A 134 5.32 -15.19 -0.28
N PHE A 135 4.61 -14.10 0.05
CA PHE A 135 3.45 -14.18 0.94
C PHE A 135 2.35 -15.07 0.36
N GLU A 136 2.12 -14.99 -0.95
CA GLU A 136 1.13 -15.84 -1.63
C GLU A 136 1.53 -17.32 -1.63
N SER A 137 2.83 -17.61 -1.81
CA SER A 137 3.34 -18.98 -1.86
C SER A 137 3.48 -19.63 -0.47
N HIS A 138 3.85 -18.84 0.53
CA HIS A 138 4.13 -19.30 1.90
C HIS A 138 3.46 -18.39 2.94
N PRO A 139 2.11 -18.33 2.96
CA PRO A 139 1.39 -17.31 3.74
C PRO A 139 1.59 -17.42 5.25
N LEU A 140 1.67 -18.62 5.81
CA LEU A 140 1.84 -18.83 7.25
C LEU A 140 3.27 -18.52 7.70
N GLU A 141 4.26 -18.95 6.95
CA GLU A 141 5.68 -18.68 7.21
C GLU A 141 5.97 -17.18 7.13
N THR A 142 5.47 -16.53 6.10
CA THR A 142 5.64 -15.08 5.92
C THR A 142 4.92 -14.32 7.02
N ALA A 143 3.70 -14.70 7.37
CA ALA A 143 2.98 -14.08 8.49
C ALA A 143 3.71 -14.25 9.82
N LYS A 144 4.28 -15.44 10.08
CA LYS A 144 5.12 -15.70 11.26
C LYS A 144 6.34 -14.77 11.28
N ALA A 145 7.03 -14.63 10.16
CA ALA A 145 8.17 -13.70 10.03
C ALA A 145 7.78 -12.25 10.30
N ILE A 146 6.61 -11.80 9.81
CA ILE A 146 6.06 -10.47 10.10
C ILE A 146 5.83 -10.30 11.60
N TYR A 147 5.18 -11.26 12.26
CA TYR A 147 4.93 -11.22 13.71
C TYR A 147 6.21 -11.13 14.52
N GLN A 148 7.22 -11.91 14.15
CA GLN A 148 8.53 -11.91 14.81
C GLN A 148 9.27 -10.59 14.59
N LYS A 149 9.40 -10.13 13.33
CA LYS A 149 10.14 -8.91 12.99
C LYS A 149 9.56 -7.66 13.63
N LEU A 150 8.22 -7.56 13.65
CA LEU A 150 7.52 -6.39 14.19
C LEU A 150 7.11 -6.54 15.66
N SER A 151 7.48 -7.65 16.32
CA SER A 151 7.11 -7.93 17.72
C SER A 151 5.60 -7.79 17.97
N LEU A 152 4.77 -8.42 17.10
CA LEU A 152 3.32 -8.28 17.15
C LEU A 152 2.65 -9.18 18.21
N GLY A 153 3.40 -10.00 18.91
CA GLY A 153 2.95 -10.99 19.87
C GLY A 153 3.18 -12.41 19.38
N ASP A 154 2.56 -13.38 20.07
CA ASP A 154 2.71 -14.79 19.76
C ASP A 154 1.90 -15.18 18.52
N PHE A 155 2.59 -15.58 17.46
CA PHE A 155 1.98 -16.00 16.20
C PHE A 155 1.14 -17.28 16.35
N GLU A 156 1.53 -18.19 17.24
CA GLU A 156 0.83 -19.47 17.41
C GLU A 156 -0.62 -19.27 17.90
N GLN A 157 -0.91 -18.14 18.57
CA GLN A 157 -2.27 -17.80 18.98
C GLN A 157 -3.18 -17.41 17.80
N VAL A 158 -2.62 -16.91 16.71
CA VAL A 158 -3.39 -16.47 15.53
C VAL A 158 -3.33 -17.48 14.38
N ARG A 159 -2.37 -18.40 14.42
CA ARG A 159 -2.18 -19.45 13.39
C ARG A 159 -3.47 -20.20 13.05
N PRO A 160 -4.27 -20.73 14.01
CA PRO A 160 -5.47 -21.49 13.66
C PRO A 160 -6.50 -20.68 12.88
N ALA A 161 -6.65 -19.40 13.22
CA ALA A 161 -7.56 -18.51 12.50
C ALA A 161 -7.08 -18.23 11.07
N MET A 162 -5.76 -18.09 10.87
CA MET A 162 -5.17 -17.92 9.53
C MET A 162 -5.30 -19.18 8.68
N GLU A 163 -5.04 -20.35 9.25
CA GLU A 163 -5.21 -21.64 8.58
C GLU A 163 -6.65 -21.83 8.11
N HIS A 164 -7.62 -21.58 8.99
CA HIS A 164 -9.03 -21.63 8.64
C HIS A 164 -9.39 -20.65 7.50
N TYR A 165 -8.87 -19.41 7.54
CA TYR A 165 -9.07 -18.44 6.46
C TYR A 165 -8.49 -18.94 5.13
N LEU A 166 -7.28 -19.49 5.13
CA LEU A 166 -6.62 -20.00 3.94
C LEU A 166 -7.35 -21.19 3.33
N GLU A 167 -7.93 -22.06 4.16
CA GLU A 167 -8.80 -23.16 3.69
C GLU A 167 -9.99 -22.64 2.89
N GLY A 168 -10.63 -21.58 3.36
CA GLY A 168 -11.71 -20.90 2.65
C GLY A 168 -11.30 -20.26 1.31
N GLN A 169 -10.00 -20.00 1.12
CA GLN A 169 -9.47 -19.38 -0.10
C GLN A 169 -8.99 -20.40 -1.16
N ARG A 170 -9.00 -21.71 -0.90
CA ARG A 170 -8.48 -22.76 -1.82
C ARG A 170 -9.11 -22.75 -3.22
N GLY A 171 -10.30 -22.18 -3.38
CA GLY A 171 -11.00 -22.05 -4.68
C GLY A 171 -10.76 -20.72 -5.40
N PHE A 172 -10.05 -19.80 -4.78
CA PHE A 172 -9.84 -18.48 -5.37
C PHE A 172 -8.89 -18.54 -6.56
N ARG A 173 -9.36 -18.07 -7.73
CA ARG A 173 -8.53 -17.94 -8.93
C ARG A 173 -8.14 -16.48 -9.10
N LYS A 174 -6.84 -16.19 -8.99
CA LYS A 174 -6.34 -14.84 -9.26
C LYS A 174 -6.40 -14.52 -10.75
N LYS A 175 -6.58 -13.24 -11.04
CA LYS A 175 -6.53 -12.73 -12.41
C LYS A 175 -5.09 -12.79 -12.92
N THR A 176 -4.90 -13.41 -14.08
CA THR A 176 -3.63 -13.37 -14.83
C THR A 176 -3.60 -12.12 -15.70
N TYR A 177 -2.49 -11.41 -15.68
CA TYR A 177 -2.30 -10.22 -16.52
C TYR A 177 -1.32 -10.52 -17.65
N HIS A 178 -1.66 -10.02 -18.83
CA HIS A 178 -0.77 -10.01 -19.99
C HIS A 178 -0.32 -8.57 -20.20
N PHE A 179 0.98 -8.37 -20.29
CA PHE A 179 1.57 -7.03 -20.42
C PHE A 179 1.95 -6.79 -21.89
N ASP A 180 1.23 -5.87 -22.53
CA ASP A 180 1.59 -5.44 -23.87
C ASP A 180 2.88 -4.60 -23.87
N PRO A 181 3.58 -4.46 -25.02
CA PRO A 181 4.84 -3.73 -25.09
C PRO A 181 4.75 -2.26 -24.65
N LYS A 182 3.63 -1.58 -24.92
CA LYS A 182 3.41 -0.19 -24.52
C LYS A 182 3.34 -0.08 -22.98
N THR A 183 2.59 -0.97 -22.34
CA THR A 183 2.51 -1.06 -20.89
C THR A 183 3.87 -1.33 -20.27
N ARG A 184 4.64 -2.28 -20.82
CA ARG A 184 6.00 -2.57 -20.33
C ARG A 184 6.89 -1.35 -20.40
N GLN A 185 6.98 -0.71 -21.55
CA GLN A 185 7.78 0.49 -21.74
C GLN A 185 7.40 1.62 -20.78
N ALA A 186 6.11 1.86 -20.57
CA ALA A 186 5.63 2.89 -19.64
C ALA A 186 6.02 2.58 -18.19
N VAL A 187 5.81 1.34 -17.73
CA VAL A 187 6.19 0.92 -16.37
C VAL A 187 7.71 1.00 -16.19
N GLU A 188 8.52 0.57 -17.15
CA GLU A 188 9.98 0.69 -17.11
C GLU A 188 10.43 2.15 -17.04
N GLN A 189 9.83 3.02 -17.83
CA GLN A 189 10.16 4.44 -17.86
C GLN A 189 9.86 5.15 -16.53
N TYR A 190 8.71 4.86 -15.91
CA TYR A 190 8.25 5.59 -14.73
C TYR A 190 8.62 4.91 -13.41
N TRP A 191 8.75 3.57 -13.38
CA TRP A 191 8.96 2.77 -12.17
C TRP A 191 10.25 1.94 -12.22
N GLY A 192 11.19 2.31 -13.09
CA GLY A 192 12.45 1.60 -13.30
C GLY A 192 13.28 1.42 -12.01
N ASP A 193 13.24 2.39 -11.09
CA ASP A 193 13.93 2.29 -9.80
C ASP A 193 13.32 1.19 -8.93
N ALA A 194 12.00 1.13 -8.82
CA ALA A 194 11.31 0.08 -8.09
C ALA A 194 11.54 -1.30 -8.72
N LEU A 195 11.55 -1.40 -10.05
CA LEU A 195 11.86 -2.64 -10.75
C LEU A 195 13.27 -3.13 -10.42
N ARG A 196 14.27 -2.24 -10.44
CA ARG A 196 15.67 -2.58 -10.13
C ARG A 196 15.86 -2.97 -8.67
N GLN A 197 15.31 -2.20 -7.75
CA GLN A 197 15.44 -2.44 -6.32
C GLN A 197 14.91 -3.82 -5.92
N TRP A 198 13.80 -4.23 -6.52
CA TRP A 198 13.11 -5.48 -6.17
C TRP A 198 13.36 -6.61 -7.16
N ASP A 199 14.29 -6.45 -8.13
CA ASP A 199 14.63 -7.41 -9.16
C ASP A 199 13.40 -8.00 -9.89
N TYR A 200 12.45 -7.14 -10.24
CA TYR A 200 11.34 -7.54 -11.10
C TYR A 200 11.70 -7.33 -12.57
N ARG A 201 11.49 -8.38 -13.34
CA ARG A 201 11.68 -8.39 -14.80
C ARG A 201 10.35 -8.53 -15.52
N PRO A 202 10.25 -8.05 -16.76
CA PRO A 202 9.05 -8.16 -17.58
C PRO A 202 8.59 -9.61 -17.79
#